data_d3037463a9113dd4aed3efc5ac50d0f9
#
_entry.id   d3037463a9113dd4aed3efc5ac50d0f9
#
_cell.length_a   1.000
_cell.length_b   1.000
_cell.length_c   1.000
_cell.angle_alpha   90.00
_cell.angle_beta   90.00
_cell.angle_gamma   90.00
#
_symmetry.space_group_name_H-M   'P 1'
#
loop_
_entity.id
_entity.type
_entity.pdbx_description
1 polymer ?
#
loop_
_entity_poly.entity_id
_entity_poly.type
_entity_poly.pdbx_seq_one_letter_code
_entity_poly.pdbx_strand_id
1 'polypeptide(L)'
;MNNTILVADDSPTELRLVLSALGKKGYQIVTATDGEDAIEQARKHQPRLAILDIIMPKKNGFQVTRQLKTEAETSAMKVLLLSSKDQDSDKFWGMKQGADEYLTKPFDEDTLLAAVARLF
;
A
#
# COMPACT_ATOMS: atom_id res chain seq x y z
N MET A 1 -5.34 14.76 -13.76
CA MET A 1 -5.72 14.44 -12.38
C MET A 1 -5.02 13.15 -11.95
N ASN A 2 -4.42 13.14 -10.76
CA ASN A 2 -3.66 11.97 -10.30
C ASN A 2 -4.60 10.89 -9.75
N ASN A 3 -4.73 9.78 -10.48
CA ASN A 3 -5.47 8.60 -10.02
C ASN A 3 -4.57 7.37 -9.93
N THR A 4 -3.29 7.58 -9.72
CA THR A 4 -2.29 6.51 -9.68
C THR A 4 -2.20 5.90 -8.28
N ILE A 5 -2.18 4.58 -8.22
CA ILE A 5 -2.01 3.80 -6.99
C ILE A 5 -0.81 2.89 -7.17
N LEU A 6 0.09 2.90 -6.19
CA LEU A 6 1.18 1.93 -6.09
C LEU A 6 0.67 0.73 -5.28
N VAL A 7 0.87 -0.47 -5.79
CA VAL A 7 0.56 -1.70 -5.06
C VAL A 7 1.84 -2.53 -4.95
N ALA A 8 2.28 -2.78 -3.73
CA ALA A 8 3.50 -3.55 -3.46
C ALA A 8 3.16 -4.83 -2.70
N ASP A 9 3.49 -5.97 -3.28
CA ASP A 9 3.27 -7.28 -2.69
C ASP A 9 4.20 -8.27 -3.40
N ASP A 10 4.86 -9.15 -2.67
CA ASP A 10 5.77 -10.13 -3.28
C ASP A 10 5.04 -11.41 -3.72
N SER A 11 3.76 -11.56 -3.40
CA SER A 11 2.95 -12.69 -3.84
C SER A 11 2.22 -12.34 -5.15
N PRO A 12 2.53 -13.00 -6.27
CA PRO A 12 1.84 -12.72 -7.53
C PRO A 12 0.32 -12.93 -7.45
N THR A 13 -0.12 -13.92 -6.69
CA THR A 13 -1.54 -14.23 -6.54
C THR A 13 -2.27 -13.10 -5.78
N GLU A 14 -1.70 -12.67 -4.68
CA GLU A 14 -2.31 -11.60 -3.88
C GLU A 14 -2.26 -10.27 -4.60
N LEU A 15 -1.17 -9.99 -5.29
CA LEU A 15 -1.04 -8.80 -6.12
C LEU A 15 -2.15 -8.76 -7.18
N ARG A 16 -2.38 -9.88 -7.84
CA ARG A 16 -3.41 -9.99 -8.88
C ARG A 16 -4.81 -9.72 -8.34
N LEU A 17 -5.12 -10.18 -7.12
CA LEU A 17 -6.41 -9.93 -6.50
C LEU A 17 -6.66 -8.44 -6.29
N VAL A 18 -5.65 -7.73 -5.80
CA VAL A 18 -5.75 -6.29 -5.58
C VAL A 18 -5.88 -5.56 -6.92
N LEU A 19 -5.06 -5.92 -7.90
CA LEU A 19 -5.10 -5.30 -9.23
C LEU A 19 -6.46 -5.50 -9.90
N SER A 20 -7.04 -6.69 -9.78
CA SER A 20 -8.34 -6.99 -10.35
C SER A 20 -9.44 -6.10 -9.75
N ALA A 21 -9.42 -5.93 -8.44
CA ALA A 21 -10.40 -5.08 -7.76
C ALA A 21 -10.27 -3.63 -8.18
N LEU A 22 -9.04 -3.10 -8.19
CA LEU A 22 -8.78 -1.69 -8.50
C LEU A 22 -9.03 -1.38 -9.97
N GLY A 23 -8.73 -2.32 -10.85
CA GLY A 23 -8.91 -2.12 -12.31
C GLY A 23 -10.34 -1.82 -12.69
N LYS A 24 -11.30 -2.34 -11.94
CA LYS A 24 -12.73 -2.10 -12.19
C LYS A 24 -13.13 -0.64 -11.98
N LYS A 25 -12.33 0.12 -11.25
CA LYS A 25 -12.61 1.52 -10.91
C LYS A 25 -11.81 2.51 -11.74
N GLY A 26 -10.99 2.04 -12.68
CA GLY A 26 -10.25 2.90 -13.59
C GLY A 26 -9.03 3.56 -13.00
N TYR A 27 -8.52 3.09 -11.87
CA TYR A 27 -7.26 3.60 -11.33
C TYR A 27 -6.09 3.17 -12.19
N GLN A 28 -5.07 4.02 -12.28
CA GLN A 28 -3.80 3.65 -12.88
C GLN A 28 -2.93 2.99 -11.83
N ILE A 29 -2.39 1.81 -12.14
CA ILE A 29 -1.68 1.01 -11.16
C ILE A 29 -0.21 0.88 -11.52
N VAL A 30 0.65 1.13 -10.52
CA VAL A 30 2.08 0.86 -10.57
C VAL A 30 2.35 -0.23 -9.56
N THR A 31 3.15 -1.22 -9.90
CA THR A 31 3.41 -2.36 -9.03
C THR A 31 4.85 -2.44 -8.58
N ALA A 32 5.07 -3.06 -7.41
CA ALA A 32 6.39 -3.38 -6.90
C ALA A 32 6.31 -4.73 -6.17
N THR A 33 7.42 -5.47 -6.15
CA THR A 33 7.46 -6.81 -5.54
C THR A 33 8.38 -6.89 -4.32
N ASP A 34 9.04 -5.81 -3.98
CA ASP A 34 9.84 -5.72 -2.74
C ASP A 34 9.83 -4.28 -2.24
N GLY A 35 10.32 -4.08 -1.02
CA GLY A 35 10.24 -2.78 -0.37
C GLY A 35 11.11 -1.71 -1.00
N GLU A 36 12.29 -2.06 -1.49
CA GLU A 36 13.16 -1.08 -2.17
C GLU A 36 12.55 -0.63 -3.48
N ASP A 37 12.01 -1.57 -4.25
CA ASP A 37 11.31 -1.25 -5.49
C ASP A 37 10.07 -0.39 -5.22
N ALA A 38 9.35 -0.67 -4.14
CA ALA A 38 8.19 0.14 -3.76
C ALA A 38 8.57 1.61 -3.56
N ILE A 39 9.67 1.86 -2.86
CA ILE A 39 10.14 3.22 -2.63
C ILE A 39 10.55 3.88 -3.94
N GLU A 40 11.28 3.16 -4.78
CA GLU A 40 11.69 3.66 -6.09
C GLU A 40 10.49 4.02 -6.97
N GLN A 41 9.50 3.13 -7.05
CA GLN A 41 8.29 3.39 -7.84
C GLN A 41 7.49 4.56 -7.28
N ALA A 42 7.42 4.68 -5.95
CA ALA A 42 6.75 5.81 -5.32
C ALA A 42 7.40 7.15 -5.68
N ARG A 43 8.72 7.20 -5.65
CA ARG A 43 9.46 8.42 -6.03
C ARG A 43 9.25 8.76 -7.51
N LYS A 44 9.30 7.75 -8.35
CA LYS A 44 9.24 7.93 -9.81
C LYS A 44 7.85 8.35 -10.27
N HIS A 45 6.82 7.72 -9.76
CA HIS A 45 5.45 7.90 -10.26
C HIS A 45 4.59 8.82 -9.41
N GLN A 46 5.02 9.14 -8.20
CA GLN A 46 4.29 10.01 -7.29
C GLN A 46 2.81 9.62 -7.18
N PRO A 47 2.50 8.35 -6.83
CA PRO A 47 1.11 7.93 -6.73
C PRO A 47 0.40 8.65 -5.59
N ARG A 48 -0.90 8.74 -5.68
CA ARG A 48 -1.71 9.36 -4.64
C ARG A 48 -1.86 8.47 -3.41
N LEU A 49 -1.83 7.14 -3.64
CA LEU A 49 -1.99 6.14 -2.60
C LEU A 49 -0.99 5.02 -2.82
N ALA A 50 -0.40 4.52 -1.75
CA ALA A 50 0.42 3.30 -1.77
C ALA A 50 -0.26 2.23 -0.93
N ILE A 51 -0.52 1.07 -1.54
CA ILE A 51 -1.05 -0.11 -0.85
C ILE A 51 0.13 -1.07 -0.69
N LEU A 52 0.52 -1.35 0.55
CA LEU A 52 1.74 -2.08 0.85
C LEU A 52 1.45 -3.32 1.70
N ASP A 53 1.93 -4.48 1.26
CA ASP A 53 2.01 -5.64 2.14
C ASP A 53 3.13 -5.39 3.15
N ILE A 54 3.00 -5.96 4.33
CA ILE A 54 4.02 -5.83 5.37
C ILE A 54 5.18 -6.79 5.12
N ILE A 55 4.90 -8.04 4.75
CA ILE A 55 5.92 -9.08 4.58
C ILE A 55 6.44 -9.04 3.15
N MET A 56 7.55 -8.35 2.95
CA MET A 56 8.21 -8.23 1.64
C MET A 56 9.73 -8.34 1.81
N PRO A 57 10.45 -8.81 0.77
CA PRO A 57 11.91 -8.80 0.78
C PRO A 57 12.49 -7.40 0.82
N LYS A 58 13.72 -7.29 1.25
CA LYS A 58 14.56 -6.09 1.32
C LYS A 58 14.09 -5.10 2.37
N LYS A 59 12.91 -4.52 2.22
CA LYS A 59 12.28 -3.69 3.24
C LYS A 59 10.84 -4.11 3.41
N ASN A 60 10.39 -4.26 4.65
CA ASN A 60 9.00 -4.62 4.91
C ASN A 60 8.08 -3.39 4.79
N GLY A 61 6.77 -3.63 4.86
CA GLY A 61 5.80 -2.55 4.70
C GLY A 61 5.88 -1.47 5.76
N PHE A 62 6.26 -1.81 6.98
CA PHE A 62 6.47 -0.83 8.04
C PHE A 62 7.63 0.12 7.69
N GLN A 63 8.74 -0.44 7.23
CA GLN A 63 9.92 0.34 6.85
C GLN A 63 9.62 1.24 5.65
N VAL A 64 8.93 0.72 4.66
CA VAL A 64 8.52 1.49 3.48
C VAL A 64 7.62 2.67 3.89
N THR A 65 6.62 2.40 4.74
CA THR A 65 5.70 3.43 5.22
C THR A 65 6.47 4.57 5.89
N ARG A 66 7.35 4.22 6.84
CA ARG A 66 8.13 5.22 7.55
C ARG A 66 8.99 6.05 6.60
N GLN A 67 9.65 5.41 5.66
CA GLN A 67 10.51 6.11 4.70
C GLN A 67 9.70 7.05 3.81
N LEU A 68 8.58 6.59 3.27
CA LEU A 68 7.72 7.44 2.44
C LEU A 68 7.21 8.65 3.22
N LYS A 69 6.80 8.45 4.47
CA LYS A 69 6.23 9.53 5.28
C LYS A 69 7.27 10.54 5.78
N THR A 70 8.55 10.17 5.81
CA THR A 70 9.60 11.06 6.29
C THR A 70 10.33 11.79 5.16
N GLU A 71 10.22 11.34 3.92
CA GLU A 71 10.82 12.02 2.77
C GLU A 71 9.87 13.09 2.24
N ALA A 72 10.42 14.27 1.94
CA ALA A 72 9.61 15.41 1.47
C ALA A 72 8.84 15.08 0.20
N GLU A 73 9.43 14.31 -0.71
CA GLU A 73 8.84 13.97 -2.00
C GLU A 73 7.60 13.10 -1.89
N THR A 74 7.49 12.29 -0.82
CA THR A 74 6.45 11.28 -0.69
C THR A 74 5.61 11.42 0.57
N SER A 75 5.91 12.39 1.43
CA SER A 75 5.27 12.51 2.75
C SER A 75 3.75 12.73 2.69
N ALA A 76 3.26 13.34 1.63
CA ALA A 76 1.82 13.59 1.46
C ALA A 76 1.06 12.39 0.90
N MET A 77 1.77 11.36 0.44
CA MET A 77 1.16 10.15 -0.11
C MET A 77 0.41 9.39 0.97
N LYS A 78 -0.82 8.97 0.69
CA LYS A 78 -1.56 8.11 1.62
C LYS A 78 -1.03 6.69 1.57
N VAL A 79 -1.05 6.02 2.71
CA VAL A 79 -0.55 4.64 2.81
C VAL A 79 -1.60 3.74 3.45
N LEU A 80 -1.95 2.68 2.75
CA LEU A 80 -2.79 1.60 3.24
C LEU A 80 -1.93 0.36 3.40
N LEU A 81 -1.79 -0.14 4.63
CA LEU A 81 -1.11 -1.41 4.87
C LEU A 81 -2.13 -2.54 4.73
N LEU A 82 -1.75 -3.57 3.98
CA LEU A 82 -2.62 -4.70 3.66
C LEU A 82 -1.86 -5.98 3.95
N SER A 83 -2.23 -6.70 5.02
CA SER A 83 -1.42 -7.82 5.50
C SER A 83 -2.23 -8.87 6.25
N SER A 84 -1.68 -10.10 6.26
CA SER A 84 -2.22 -11.18 7.09
C SER A 84 -1.87 -11.04 8.57
N LYS A 85 -1.01 -10.10 8.94
CA LYS A 85 -0.74 -9.79 10.35
C LYS A 85 -1.95 -9.06 10.93
N ASP A 86 -2.67 -9.72 11.83
CA ASP A 86 -3.97 -9.25 12.30
C ASP A 86 -4.04 -8.88 13.78
N GLN A 87 -2.91 -8.91 14.48
CA GLN A 87 -2.90 -8.57 15.91
C GLN A 87 -3.01 -7.05 16.10
N ASP A 88 -3.57 -6.65 17.23
CA ASP A 88 -3.69 -5.23 17.56
C ASP A 88 -2.31 -4.54 17.60
N SER A 89 -1.28 -5.26 18.05
CA SER A 89 0.09 -4.74 18.06
C SER A 89 0.60 -4.45 16.65
N ASP A 90 0.25 -5.28 15.67
CA ASP A 90 0.65 -5.06 14.28
C ASP A 90 0.00 -3.77 13.73
N LYS A 91 -1.29 -3.61 14.00
CA LYS A 91 -2.05 -2.43 13.54
C LYS A 91 -1.53 -1.16 14.21
N PHE A 92 -1.28 -1.24 15.52
CA PHE A 92 -0.72 -0.11 16.26
C PHE A 92 0.64 0.30 15.69
N TRP A 93 1.50 -0.68 15.44
CA TRP A 93 2.84 -0.41 14.91
C TRP A 93 2.77 0.21 13.52
N GLY A 94 1.85 -0.27 12.67
CA GLY A 94 1.66 0.29 11.34
C GLY A 94 1.24 1.76 11.38
N MET A 95 0.27 2.08 12.22
CA MET A 95 -0.19 3.46 12.38
C MET A 95 0.91 4.34 12.96
N LYS A 96 1.74 3.78 13.85
CA LYS A 96 2.89 4.47 14.43
C LYS A 96 3.92 4.85 13.37
N GLN A 97 4.07 4.03 12.32
CA GLN A 97 4.96 4.34 11.21
C GLN A 97 4.41 5.42 10.28
N GLY A 98 3.15 5.78 10.45
CA GLY A 98 2.52 6.81 9.65
C GLY A 98 1.49 6.31 8.64
N ALA A 99 1.11 5.04 8.68
CA ALA A 99 0.08 4.52 7.81
C ALA A 99 -1.25 5.24 8.09
N ASP A 100 -2.02 5.45 7.03
CA ASP A 100 -3.31 6.11 7.14
C ASP A 100 -4.43 5.11 7.43
N GLU A 101 -4.25 3.86 7.01
CA GLU A 101 -5.20 2.79 7.29
C GLU A 101 -4.52 1.44 7.25
N TYR A 102 -5.10 0.45 7.92
CA TYR A 102 -4.60 -0.92 7.99
C TYR A 102 -5.76 -1.87 7.71
N LEU A 103 -5.59 -2.76 6.74
CA LEU A 103 -6.61 -3.74 6.36
C LEU A 103 -6.01 -5.14 6.42
N THR A 104 -6.69 -6.08 7.10
CA THR A 104 -6.18 -7.44 7.25
C THR A 104 -6.66 -8.35 6.12
N LYS A 105 -5.81 -9.30 5.73
CA LYS A 105 -6.14 -10.36 4.79
C LYS A 105 -6.71 -11.56 5.56
N PRO A 106 -7.66 -12.31 5.01
CA PRO A 106 -8.32 -12.04 3.74
C PRO A 106 -9.32 -10.88 3.85
N PHE A 107 -9.54 -10.21 2.75
CA PHE A 107 -10.50 -9.10 2.66
C PHE A 107 -11.44 -9.37 1.49
N ASP A 108 -12.64 -8.80 1.53
CA ASP A 108 -13.48 -8.82 0.35
C ASP A 108 -13.23 -7.56 -0.50
N GLU A 109 -13.62 -7.63 -1.76
CA GLU A 109 -13.38 -6.58 -2.72
C GLU A 109 -14.02 -5.26 -2.29
N ASP A 110 -15.24 -5.30 -1.77
CA ASP A 110 -15.95 -4.10 -1.34
C ASP A 110 -15.24 -3.40 -0.19
N THR A 111 -14.71 -4.16 0.76
CA THR A 111 -13.96 -3.60 1.89
C THR A 111 -12.69 -2.91 1.40
N LEU A 112 -11.96 -3.52 0.47
CA LEU A 112 -10.77 -2.91 -0.10
C LEU A 112 -11.13 -1.61 -0.84
N LEU A 113 -12.12 -1.67 -1.69
CA LEU A 113 -12.52 -0.50 -2.49
C LEU A 113 -13.02 0.65 -1.63
N ALA A 114 -13.73 0.33 -0.53
CA ALA A 114 -14.17 1.35 0.42
C ALA A 114 -12.99 2.02 1.11
N ALA A 115 -11.98 1.24 1.52
CA ALA A 115 -10.77 1.77 2.14
C ALA A 115 -10.02 2.69 1.17
N VAL A 116 -9.87 2.26 -0.08
CA VAL A 116 -9.22 3.06 -1.12
C VAL A 116 -9.97 4.38 -1.34
N ALA A 117 -11.29 4.33 -1.42
CA ALA A 117 -12.10 5.52 -1.62
C ALA A 117 -11.94 6.54 -0.47
N ARG A 118 -11.85 6.04 0.76
CA ARG A 118 -11.65 6.91 1.92
C ARG A 118 -10.32 7.66 1.88
N LEU A 119 -9.29 7.03 1.31
CA LEU A 119 -7.93 7.58 1.28
C LEU A 119 -7.65 8.41 0.02
N PHE A 120 -8.54 8.37 -0.93
CA PHE A 120 -8.38 9.06 -2.20
C PHE A 120 -9.04 10.43 -2.17
#